data_b37c9c192af3d965d02d6d5dd80aa397
#
_entry.id   b37c9c192af3d965d02d6d5dd80aa397
#
_cell.length_a   1.000
_cell.length_b   1.000
_cell.length_c   1.000
_cell.angle_alpha   90.00
_cell.angle_beta   90.00
_cell.angle_gamma   90.00
#
_symmetry.space_group_name_H-M   'P 1'
#
loop_
_entity.id
_entity.type
_entity.pdbx_description
1 polymer ?
#
loop_
_entity_poly.entity_id
_entity_poly.type
_entity_poly.pdbx_seq_one_letter_code
_entity_poly.pdbx_strand_id
1 'polypeptide(L)'
;MFSDNINIETFHDGQEIWIDDLNIQAIYTPGHTDDSYSYLLKSSESTYLFSGDTLLINGCGRTDFQNGDPEQLYDSITQKLFSLDPDTIVFPGHDYNNATSTTIADQKKNNPRLANKSKGQFIDIMNNA
;
A
#
# COMPACT_ATOMS: atom_id res chain seq x y z
N MET A 1 -15.10 11.16 -4.28
CA MET A 1 -15.06 10.15 -5.33
C MET A 1 -14.59 10.74 -6.64
N PHE A 2 -13.93 9.97 -7.47
CA PHE A 2 -13.49 10.44 -8.77
C PHE A 2 -14.68 10.71 -9.66
N SER A 3 -14.58 11.77 -10.45
CA SER A 3 -15.66 12.17 -11.34
C SER A 3 -15.76 11.21 -12.53
N ASP A 4 -16.85 11.33 -13.30
CA ASP A 4 -17.05 10.55 -14.50
C ASP A 4 -15.99 10.84 -15.58
N ASN A 5 -15.22 11.91 -15.41
CA ASN A 5 -14.16 12.28 -16.35
C ASN A 5 -12.86 11.53 -16.09
N ILE A 6 -12.77 10.78 -15.01
CA ILE A 6 -11.59 10.01 -14.65
C ILE A 6 -11.90 8.54 -14.79
N ASN A 7 -11.24 7.89 -15.72
CA ASN A 7 -11.41 6.47 -15.95
C ASN A 7 -10.30 5.73 -15.17
N ILE A 8 -10.62 5.29 -13.96
CA ILE A 8 -9.64 4.61 -13.09
C ILE A 8 -9.27 3.22 -13.60
N GLU A 9 -10.06 2.64 -14.52
CA GLU A 9 -9.73 1.34 -15.09
C GLU A 9 -8.49 1.41 -15.99
N THR A 10 -8.12 2.59 -16.45
CA THR A 10 -6.95 2.77 -17.30
C THR A 10 -5.74 3.31 -16.55
N PHE A 11 -5.76 3.35 -15.22
CA PHE A 11 -4.60 3.78 -14.47
C PHE A 11 -3.43 2.83 -14.71
N HIS A 12 -2.26 3.44 -14.88
CA HIS A 12 -1.00 2.73 -15.03
C HIS A 12 -0.12 2.99 -13.81
N ASP A 13 0.83 2.09 -13.56
CA ASP A 13 1.79 2.29 -12.50
C ASP A 13 2.53 3.62 -12.70
N GLY A 14 2.52 4.44 -11.66
CA GLY A 14 3.17 5.74 -11.68
C GLY A 14 2.34 6.86 -12.31
N GLN A 15 1.15 6.56 -12.83
CA GLN A 15 0.31 7.58 -13.45
C GLN A 15 -0.08 8.65 -12.43
N GLU A 16 0.01 9.92 -12.83
CA GLU A 16 -0.32 11.06 -11.97
C GLU A 16 -1.54 11.80 -12.49
N ILE A 17 -2.35 12.27 -11.55
CA ILE A 17 -3.51 13.11 -11.83
C ILE A 17 -3.41 14.33 -10.92
N TRP A 18 -3.65 15.50 -11.49
CA TRP A 18 -3.69 16.74 -10.74
C TRP A 18 -5.13 17.22 -10.61
N ILE A 19 -5.55 17.52 -9.39
CA ILE A 19 -6.84 18.13 -9.08
C ILE A 19 -6.53 19.38 -8.26
N ASP A 20 -6.59 20.55 -8.88
CA ASP A 20 -6.12 21.81 -8.30
C ASP A 20 -4.67 21.66 -7.83
N ASP A 21 -4.40 21.83 -6.54
CA ASP A 21 -3.05 21.71 -5.98
C ASP A 21 -2.73 20.30 -5.50
N LEU A 22 -3.64 19.36 -5.69
CA LEU A 22 -3.45 17.99 -5.23
C LEU A 22 -2.89 17.13 -6.35
N ASN A 23 -1.87 16.35 -6.03
CA ASN A 23 -1.31 15.35 -6.94
C ASN A 23 -1.68 13.97 -6.42
N ILE A 24 -2.30 13.16 -7.27
CA ILE A 24 -2.63 11.76 -6.96
C ILE A 24 -1.83 10.88 -7.90
N GLN A 25 -1.02 10.00 -7.33
CA GLN A 25 -0.22 9.05 -8.09
C GLN A 25 -0.70 7.63 -7.83
N ALA A 26 -0.97 6.90 -8.91
CA ALA A 26 -1.33 5.48 -8.82
C ALA A 26 -0.04 4.67 -8.75
N ILE A 27 0.04 3.76 -7.79
CA ILE A 27 1.18 2.86 -7.60
C ILE A 27 0.67 1.43 -7.70
N TYR A 28 1.15 0.69 -8.69
CA TYR A 28 0.77 -0.71 -8.85
C TYR A 28 1.41 -1.52 -7.72
N THR A 29 0.58 -2.13 -6.88
CA THR A 29 1.04 -2.89 -5.71
C THR A 29 0.39 -4.27 -5.69
N PRO A 30 0.79 -5.16 -6.62
CA PRO A 30 0.20 -6.51 -6.66
C PRO A 30 0.67 -7.37 -5.48
N GLY A 31 -0.12 -8.37 -5.17
CA GLY A 31 0.22 -9.37 -4.14
C GLY A 31 -0.99 -9.78 -3.32
N HIS A 32 -1.76 -8.83 -2.79
CA HIS A 32 -3.06 -9.13 -2.20
C HIS A 32 -4.02 -9.60 -3.30
N THR A 33 -4.04 -8.86 -4.41
CA THR A 33 -4.63 -9.29 -5.66
C THR A 33 -3.66 -8.96 -6.79
N ASP A 34 -3.88 -9.49 -7.98
CA ASP A 34 -3.00 -9.24 -9.13
C ASP A 34 -3.23 -7.87 -9.78
N ASP A 35 -4.32 -7.18 -9.41
CA ASP A 35 -4.67 -5.87 -9.94
C ASP A 35 -4.73 -4.78 -8.86
N SER A 36 -4.08 -5.00 -7.73
CA SER A 36 -4.12 -4.04 -6.63
C SER A 36 -3.30 -2.79 -6.92
N TYR A 37 -3.85 -1.63 -6.54
CA TYR A 37 -3.16 -0.35 -6.61
C TYR A 37 -3.24 0.35 -5.26
N SER A 38 -2.20 1.12 -4.95
CA SER A 38 -2.20 2.07 -3.85
C SER A 38 -2.17 3.47 -4.44
N TYR A 39 -2.68 4.46 -3.72
CA TYR A 39 -2.77 5.82 -4.23
C TYR A 39 -2.06 6.78 -3.30
N LEU A 40 -1.12 7.54 -3.85
CA LEU A 40 -0.34 8.52 -3.11
C LEU A 40 -0.90 9.91 -3.39
N LEU A 41 -1.36 10.58 -2.34
CA LEU A 41 -1.91 11.92 -2.43
C LEU A 41 -0.92 12.89 -1.83
N LYS A 42 -0.44 13.84 -2.65
CA LYS A 42 0.47 14.89 -2.20
C LYS A 42 -0.25 16.22 -2.19
N SER A 43 -0.25 16.86 -1.04
CA SER A 43 -0.73 18.23 -0.87
C SER A 43 0.46 19.11 -0.49
N SER A 44 0.23 20.43 -0.36
CA SER A 44 1.27 21.35 0.04
C SER A 44 1.78 21.10 1.47
N GLU A 45 1.00 20.43 2.30
CA GLU A 45 1.32 20.24 3.72
C GLU A 45 1.71 18.83 4.07
N SER A 46 1.14 17.82 3.39
CA SER A 46 1.31 16.44 3.80
C SER A 46 1.20 15.49 2.63
N THR A 47 1.72 14.30 2.82
CA THR A 47 1.62 13.21 1.85
C THR A 47 0.86 12.06 2.51
N TYR A 48 -0.11 11.52 1.79
CA TYR A 48 -0.99 10.46 2.29
C TYR A 48 -0.95 9.28 1.32
N LEU A 49 -0.93 8.07 1.87
CA LEU A 49 -0.98 6.84 1.10
C LEU A 49 -2.28 6.10 1.42
N PHE A 50 -3.06 5.83 0.41
CA PHE A 50 -4.24 4.98 0.52
C PHE A 50 -3.84 3.61 0.02
N SER A 51 -3.54 2.72 0.95
CA SER A 51 -2.90 1.43 0.65
C SER A 51 -3.88 0.28 0.44
N GLY A 52 -5.20 0.54 0.57
CA GLY A 52 -6.19 -0.52 0.44
C GLY A 52 -5.88 -1.67 1.39
N ASP A 53 -5.90 -2.87 0.87
CA ASP A 53 -5.55 -4.07 1.63
C ASP A 53 -4.11 -4.54 1.39
N THR A 54 -3.31 -3.76 0.68
CA THR A 54 -1.90 -4.11 0.45
C THR A 54 -1.10 -4.01 1.75
N LEU A 55 -1.12 -2.83 2.37
CA LEU A 55 -0.44 -2.60 3.65
C LEU A 55 -1.49 -2.18 4.67
N LEU A 56 -1.58 -2.94 5.76
CA LEU A 56 -2.47 -2.65 6.87
C LEU A 56 -1.66 -2.22 8.09
N ILE A 57 -2.31 -1.68 9.09
CA ILE A 57 -1.63 -1.29 10.32
C ILE A 57 -1.18 -2.57 11.03
N ASN A 58 0.13 -2.75 11.15
CA ASN A 58 0.77 -3.93 11.75
C ASN A 58 0.40 -5.23 11.04
N GLY A 59 0.13 -5.16 9.75
CA GLY A 59 -0.21 -6.32 8.95
C GLY A 59 -0.19 -6.01 7.46
N CYS A 60 -0.72 -6.94 6.69
CA CYS A 60 -0.86 -6.80 5.24
C CYS A 60 -2.02 -7.68 4.78
N GLY A 61 -2.44 -7.49 3.54
CA GLY A 61 -3.52 -8.28 2.98
C GLY A 61 -3.13 -9.75 2.82
N ARG A 62 -4.13 -10.63 2.84
CA ARG A 62 -3.92 -12.05 2.57
C ARG A 62 -3.47 -12.25 1.13
N THR A 63 -2.78 -13.35 0.86
CA THR A 63 -2.27 -13.65 -0.47
C THR A 63 -2.76 -14.98 -1.03
N ASP A 64 -3.71 -15.62 -0.37
CA ASP A 64 -4.20 -16.95 -0.71
C ASP A 64 -5.53 -16.91 -1.46
N PHE A 65 -5.87 -15.76 -2.05
CA PHE A 65 -7.16 -15.54 -2.68
C PHE A 65 -7.01 -14.53 -3.83
N GLN A 66 -7.89 -14.59 -4.84
CA GLN A 66 -7.96 -13.61 -5.94
C GLN A 66 -6.61 -13.39 -6.65
N ASN A 67 -5.90 -14.46 -6.94
CA ASN A 67 -4.59 -14.41 -7.61
C ASN A 67 -3.54 -13.69 -6.77
N GLY A 68 -3.64 -13.79 -5.45
CA GLY A 68 -2.65 -13.25 -4.55
C GLY A 68 -1.32 -13.98 -4.64
N ASP A 69 -0.25 -13.29 -4.27
CA ASP A 69 1.10 -13.82 -4.32
C ASP A 69 1.96 -13.16 -3.25
N PRO A 70 2.45 -13.92 -2.25
CA PRO A 70 3.23 -13.32 -1.18
C PRO A 70 4.55 -12.72 -1.65
N GLU A 71 5.19 -13.26 -2.68
CA GLU A 71 6.42 -12.68 -3.21
C GLU A 71 6.17 -11.30 -3.81
N GLN A 72 5.10 -11.19 -4.62
CA GLN A 72 4.72 -9.89 -5.20
C GLN A 72 4.34 -8.90 -4.11
N LEU A 73 3.62 -9.33 -3.08
CA LEU A 73 3.22 -8.46 -1.99
C LEU A 73 4.43 -7.91 -1.24
N TYR A 74 5.40 -8.77 -0.96
CA TYR A 74 6.64 -8.37 -0.31
C TYR A 74 7.35 -7.28 -1.13
N ASP A 75 7.50 -7.51 -2.43
CA ASP A 75 8.18 -6.56 -3.32
C ASP A 75 7.41 -5.25 -3.41
N SER A 76 6.08 -5.31 -3.51
CA SER A 76 5.25 -4.10 -3.57
C SER A 76 5.44 -3.25 -2.33
N ILE A 77 5.41 -3.86 -1.15
CA ILE A 77 5.52 -3.11 0.10
C ILE A 77 6.95 -2.62 0.31
N THR A 78 7.94 -3.50 0.19
CA THR A 78 9.32 -3.14 0.57
C THR A 78 10.00 -2.28 -0.47
N GLN A 79 9.74 -2.48 -1.76
CA GLN A 79 10.42 -1.74 -2.81
C GLN A 79 9.69 -0.47 -3.21
N LYS A 80 8.36 -0.44 -3.10
CA LYS A 80 7.56 0.71 -3.51
C LYS A 80 7.06 1.52 -2.33
N LEU A 81 6.33 0.92 -1.40
CA LEU A 81 5.72 1.67 -0.32
C LEU A 81 6.73 2.11 0.73
N PHE A 82 7.65 1.23 1.12
CA PHE A 82 8.67 1.58 2.12
C PHE A 82 9.76 2.50 1.59
N SER A 83 9.80 2.76 0.28
CA SER A 83 10.69 3.75 -0.31
C SER A 83 10.09 5.16 -0.30
N LEU A 84 8.83 5.30 0.07
CA LEU A 84 8.18 6.60 0.19
C LEU A 84 8.74 7.36 1.40
N ASP A 85 8.44 8.66 1.44
CA ASP A 85 8.85 9.51 2.57
C ASP A 85 8.39 8.86 3.89
N PRO A 86 9.27 8.74 4.88
CA PRO A 86 8.90 8.12 6.17
C PRO A 86 7.72 8.77 6.87
N ASP A 87 7.52 10.07 6.65
CA ASP A 87 6.43 10.82 7.27
C ASP A 87 5.10 10.65 6.55
N THR A 88 5.06 9.91 5.44
CA THR A 88 3.83 9.65 4.71
C THR A 88 2.81 8.99 5.63
N ILE A 89 1.62 9.57 5.68
CA ILE A 89 0.52 9.06 6.51
C ILE A 89 -0.22 7.99 5.71
N VAL A 90 -0.38 6.82 6.29
CA VAL A 90 -0.98 5.66 5.62
C VAL A 90 -2.41 5.46 6.13
N PHE A 91 -3.35 5.41 5.19
CA PHE A 91 -4.75 5.07 5.46
C PHE A 91 -5.05 3.74 4.77
N PRO A 92 -5.09 2.63 5.53
CA PRO A 92 -5.41 1.33 4.92
C PRO A 92 -6.90 1.18 4.65
N GLY A 93 -7.25 0.13 3.92
CA GLY A 93 -8.65 -0.15 3.58
C GLY A 93 -9.47 -0.63 4.76
N HIS A 94 -8.84 -1.18 5.78
CA HIS A 94 -9.51 -1.68 6.97
C HIS A 94 -8.89 -1.11 8.22
N ASP A 95 -9.72 -0.88 9.22
CA ASP A 95 -9.34 -0.33 10.51
C ASP A 95 -9.37 -1.44 11.55
N TYR A 96 -8.20 -1.77 12.10
CA TYR A 96 -8.07 -2.76 13.16
C TYR A 96 -7.57 -2.08 14.43
N ASN A 97 -8.01 -2.60 15.58
CA ASN A 97 -7.56 -2.11 16.89
C ASN A 97 -7.85 -0.63 17.13
N ASN A 98 -8.92 -0.12 16.51
CA ASN A 98 -9.34 1.30 16.63
C ASN A 98 -8.30 2.30 16.10
N ALA A 99 -7.36 1.85 15.30
CA ALA A 99 -6.38 2.73 14.67
C ALA A 99 -6.79 2.96 13.21
N THR A 100 -6.87 4.23 12.79
CA THR A 100 -7.32 4.58 11.45
C THR A 100 -6.17 4.97 10.53
N SER A 101 -5.00 5.28 11.07
CA SER A 101 -3.85 5.67 10.27
C SER A 101 -2.54 5.28 10.95
N THR A 102 -1.49 5.27 10.17
CA THR A 102 -0.13 5.04 10.64
C THR A 102 0.83 5.82 9.74
N THR A 103 2.13 5.59 9.85
CA THR A 103 3.11 6.18 8.95
C THR A 103 3.94 5.09 8.29
N ILE A 104 4.58 5.45 7.18
CA ILE A 104 5.52 4.53 6.52
C ILE A 104 6.66 4.17 7.49
N ALA A 105 7.21 5.16 8.23
CA ALA A 105 8.28 4.90 9.18
C ALA A 105 7.86 3.88 10.23
N ASP A 106 6.66 4.02 10.79
CA ASP A 106 6.17 3.12 11.82
C ASP A 106 6.02 1.70 11.28
N GLN A 107 5.42 1.54 10.11
CA GLN A 107 5.21 0.21 9.54
C GLN A 107 6.50 -0.44 9.10
N LYS A 108 7.44 0.32 8.55
CA LYS A 108 8.74 -0.21 8.18
C LYS A 108 9.50 -0.74 9.39
N LYS A 109 9.38 -0.07 10.53
CA LYS A 109 10.10 -0.43 11.76
C LYS A 109 9.39 -1.50 12.58
N ASN A 110 8.05 -1.44 12.64
CA ASN A 110 7.29 -2.17 13.65
C ASN A 110 6.30 -3.19 13.10
N ASN A 111 6.06 -3.23 11.78
CA ASN A 111 5.10 -4.19 11.22
C ASN A 111 5.61 -5.61 11.43
N PRO A 112 4.91 -6.46 12.21
CA PRO A 112 5.43 -7.78 12.57
C PRO A 112 5.58 -8.73 11.39
N ARG A 113 4.93 -8.47 10.27
CA ARG A 113 5.04 -9.32 9.09
C ARG A 113 6.21 -8.93 8.21
N LEU A 114 6.72 -7.71 8.34
CA LEU A 114 7.66 -7.13 7.38
C LEU A 114 8.95 -6.63 8.02
N ALA A 115 8.89 -6.12 9.25
CA ALA A 115 10.05 -5.51 9.90
C ALA A 115 11.12 -6.57 10.15
N ASN A 116 12.32 -6.32 9.61
CA ASN A 116 13.47 -7.23 9.76
C ASN A 116 13.21 -8.63 9.19
N LYS A 117 12.32 -8.76 8.23
CA LYS A 117 12.02 -10.04 7.59
C LYS A 117 12.59 -10.06 6.18
N SER A 118 13.26 -11.17 5.83
CA SER A 118 13.63 -11.43 4.44
C SER A 118 12.40 -11.84 3.65
N LYS A 119 12.52 -11.83 2.31
CA LYS A 119 11.42 -12.29 1.45
C LYS A 119 11.03 -13.73 1.79
N GLY A 120 12.00 -14.61 1.99
CA GLY A 120 11.71 -16.01 2.35
C GLY A 120 10.97 -16.14 3.67
N GLN A 121 11.37 -15.36 4.69
CA GLN A 121 10.68 -15.35 5.96
C GLN A 121 9.25 -14.84 5.82
N PHE A 122 9.04 -13.79 5.03
CA PHE A 122 7.71 -13.26 4.78
C PHE A 122 6.81 -14.29 4.08
N ILE A 123 7.35 -14.96 3.06
CA ILE A 123 6.60 -15.99 2.34
C ILE A 123 6.17 -17.11 3.30
N ASP A 124 7.08 -17.55 4.17
CA ASP A 124 6.75 -18.57 5.16
C ASP A 124 5.64 -18.12 6.10
N ILE A 125 5.72 -16.86 6.58
CA ILE A 125 4.68 -16.31 7.45
C ILE A 125 3.33 -16.31 6.74
N MET A 126 3.29 -15.87 5.49
CA MET A 126 2.04 -15.77 4.75
C MET A 126 1.46 -17.14 4.42
N ASN A 127 2.30 -18.11 4.12
CA ASN A 127 1.84 -19.47 3.81
C ASN A 127 1.34 -20.24 5.04
N ASN A 128 1.72 -19.80 6.23
CA ASN A 128 1.33 -20.44 7.49
C ASN A 128 0.33 -19.58 8.29
N ALA A 129 -0.15 -18.52 7.71
CA ALA A 129 -1.08 -17.62 8.38
C ALA A 129 -2.52 -18.10 8.28
#